data_37e4b2de6dc013826ab47fe926098b85
#
_entry.id   37e4b2de6dc013826ab47fe926098b85
#
_cell.length_a   1.000
_cell.length_b   1.000
_cell.length_c   1.000
_cell.angle_alpha   90.00
_cell.angle_beta   90.00
_cell.angle_gamma   90.00
#
_symmetry.space_group_name_H-M   'P 1'
#
loop_
_entity.id
_entity.type
_entity.pdbx_description
1 polymer ?
#
loop_
_entity_poly.entity_id
_entity_poly.type
_entity_poly.pdbx_seq_one_letter_code
_entity_poly.pdbx_strand_id
1 'polypeptide(L)' 'MKYFVMRKMKYIRGFEHDMPAVEKCKNGFNNLEDAVEAKTALESLEHRPDMVSFIIVKEVQ' A
#
# COMPACT_ATOMS: atom_id res chain seq x y z
N MET A 1 -18.35 3.70 -2.75
CA MET A 1 -16.99 4.19 -2.67
C MET A 1 -16.10 3.17 -1.97
N LYS A 2 -14.97 2.85 -2.54
CA LYS A 2 -14.10 1.84 -1.95
C LYS A 2 -12.73 2.39 -1.60
N TYR A 3 -12.13 1.77 -0.61
CA TYR A 3 -10.78 2.10 -0.17
C TYR A 3 -9.88 0.91 -0.45
N PHE A 4 -8.71 1.16 -0.99
CA PHE A 4 -7.73 0.12 -1.31
C PHE A 4 -6.45 0.34 -0.54
N VAL A 5 -5.86 -0.74 -0.06
CA VAL A 5 -4.55 -0.69 0.56
C VAL A 5 -3.52 -1.01 -0.52
N MET A 6 -2.58 -0.10 -0.71
CA MET A 6 -1.54 -0.23 -1.72
C MET A 6 -0.20 -0.37 -1.04
N ARG A 7 0.59 -1.32 -1.52
CA ARG A 7 1.95 -1.52 -1.09
C ARG A 7 2.87 -0.76 -2.03
N LYS A 8 3.67 0.12 -1.49
CA LYS A 8 4.57 0.96 -2.25
C LYS A 8 6.00 0.65 -1.85
N MET A 9 6.78 0.13 -2.79
CA MET A 9 8.21 -0.08 -2.54
C MET A 9 8.94 1.23 -2.73
N LYS A 10 9.82 1.52 -1.79
CA LYS A 10 10.72 2.63 -1.97
C LYS A 10 11.70 2.31 -3.09
N TYR A 11 12.15 3.35 -3.69
CA TYR A 11 13.15 3.44 -4.69
C TYR A 11 14.32 2.48 -4.51
N ILE A 12 14.67 1.76 -5.56
CA ILE A 12 15.88 0.96 -5.57
C ILE A 12 16.95 1.75 -6.30
N ARG A 13 17.98 2.06 -5.56
CA ARG A 13 19.12 2.82 -6.06
C ARG A 13 19.79 2.12 -7.22
N GLY A 14 20.03 2.84 -8.31
CA GLY A 14 20.70 2.32 -9.47
C GLY A 14 19.82 2.01 -10.67
N PHE A 15 18.52 2.19 -10.54
CA PHE A 15 17.60 2.08 -11.68
C PHE A 15 17.31 3.47 -12.24
N GLU A 16 17.41 3.58 -13.56
CA GLU A 16 17.20 4.84 -14.26
C GLU A 16 15.75 5.33 -14.17
N HIS A 17 14.84 4.41 -14.01
CA HIS A 17 13.42 4.74 -13.94
C HIS A 17 12.91 4.47 -12.54
N ASP A 18 12.91 5.51 -11.79
CA ASP A 18 12.69 5.46 -10.35
C ASP A 18 11.23 5.50 -9.96
N MET A 19 10.40 4.76 -10.64
CA MET A 19 9.02 4.66 -10.27
C MET A 19 8.85 3.58 -9.22
N PRO A 20 8.40 3.95 -8.03
CA PRO A 20 8.15 2.95 -7.01
C PRO A 20 7.09 1.97 -7.51
N ALA A 21 7.35 0.70 -7.33
CA ALA A 21 6.36 -0.31 -7.64
C ALA A 21 5.21 -0.16 -6.66
N VAL A 22 4.00 -0.06 -7.19
CA VAL A 22 2.79 0.06 -6.39
C VAL A 22 1.94 -1.17 -6.65
N GLU A 23 1.58 -1.86 -5.59
CA GLU A 23 0.85 -3.10 -5.68
C GLU A 23 -0.41 -3.01 -4.81
N LYS A 24 -1.54 -3.42 -5.37
CA LYS A 24 -2.77 -3.50 -4.63
C LYS A 24 -2.77 -4.78 -3.79
N CYS A 25 -2.82 -4.62 -2.48
CA CYS A 25 -2.69 -5.74 -1.56
C CYS A 25 -3.99 -6.49 -1.32
N LYS A 26 -5.09 -5.80 -1.34
CA LYS A 26 -6.40 -6.36 -1.00
C LYS A 26 -7.47 -5.82 -1.92
N ASN A 27 -8.58 -6.53 -1.99
CA ASN A 27 -9.78 -6.03 -2.63
C ASN A 27 -10.29 -4.81 -1.86
N GLY A 28 -11.07 -3.99 -2.52
CA GLY A 28 -11.56 -2.76 -1.91
C GLY A 28 -12.38 -2.99 -0.65
N PHE A 29 -12.28 -2.06 0.27
CA PHE A 29 -13.05 -2.04 1.51
C PHE A 29 -14.13 -0.97 1.42
N ASN A 30 -15.28 -1.24 2.01
CA ASN A 30 -16.41 -0.32 1.94
C ASN A 30 -16.29 0.86 2.91
N ASN A 31 -15.43 0.76 3.90
CA ASN A 31 -15.21 1.85 4.84
C ASN A 31 -13.73 2.00 5.18
N LEU A 32 -13.39 3.17 5.67
CA LEU A 32 -12.01 3.51 5.97
C LEU A 32 -11.45 2.70 7.14
N GLU A 33 -12.27 2.40 8.13
CA GLU A 33 -11.83 1.65 9.31
C GLU A 33 -11.28 0.28 8.92
N ASP A 34 -11.98 -0.41 8.05
CA ASP A 34 -11.55 -1.73 7.58
C ASP A 34 -10.24 -1.64 6.80
N ALA A 35 -10.11 -0.60 5.98
CA ALA A 35 -8.89 -0.37 5.22
C ALA A 35 -7.70 -0.10 6.14
N VAL A 36 -7.89 0.72 7.17
CA VAL A 36 -6.86 1.03 8.15
C VAL A 36 -6.44 -0.22 8.92
N GLU A 37 -7.39 -1.03 9.31
CA GLU A 37 -7.12 -2.28 10.01
C GLU A 37 -6.30 -3.23 9.14
N ALA A 38 -6.68 -3.38 7.87
CA ALA A 38 -5.94 -4.20 6.93
C ALA A 38 -4.53 -3.67 6.70
N LYS A 39 -4.39 -2.35 6.59
CA LYS A 39 -3.08 -1.71 6.44
C LYS A 39 -2.19 -2.01 7.64
N THR A 40 -2.71 -1.86 8.84
CA THR A 40 -1.96 -2.14 10.07
C THR A 40 -1.49 -3.59 10.12
N ALA A 41 -2.35 -4.54 9.77
CA ALA A 41 -2.00 -5.94 9.72
C ALA A 41 -0.88 -6.21 8.72
N LEU A 42 -0.97 -5.61 7.54
CA LEU A 42 0.05 -5.77 6.51
C LEU A 42 1.39 -5.17 6.94
N GLU A 43 1.36 -4.03 7.61
CA GLU A 43 2.57 -3.42 8.15
C GLU A 43 3.26 -4.32 9.15
N SER A 44 2.48 -5.01 9.97
CA SER A 44 3.03 -5.94 10.96
C SER A 44 3.69 -7.15 10.33
N LEU A 45 3.24 -7.55 9.15
CA LEU A 45 3.76 -8.72 8.45
C LEU A 45 4.91 -8.40 7.51
N GLU A 46 5.19 -7.13 7.30
CA GLU A 46 6.21 -6.73 6.34
C GLU A 46 7.62 -7.00 6.89
N HIS A 47 8.42 -7.69 6.10
CA HIS A 47 9.80 -8.03 6.46
C HIS A 47 10.79 -6.88 6.27
N ARG A 48 10.42 -5.89 5.47
CA ARG A 48 11.29 -4.74 5.16
C ARG A 48 10.55 -3.43 5.35
N PRO A 49 10.18 -3.09 6.58
CA PRO A 49 9.39 -1.89 6.83
C PRO A 49 10.10 -0.59 6.46
N ASP A 50 11.44 -0.63 6.37
CA ASP A 50 12.24 0.51 5.93
C ASP A 50 12.21 0.72 4.42
N MET A 51 11.89 -0.34 3.65
CA MET A 51 11.88 -0.31 2.19
C MET A 51 10.48 -0.28 1.60
N VAL A 52 9.48 -0.55 2.40
CA VAL A 52 8.10 -0.68 1.94
C VAL A 52 7.19 0.16 2.80
N SER A 53 6.31 0.90 2.17
CA SER A 53 5.26 1.62 2.88
C SER A 53 3.90 1.20 2.33
N PHE A 54 2.88 1.35 3.16
CA PHE A 54 1.51 1.08 2.78
C PHE A 54 0.71 2.37 2.81
N ILE A 55 -0.13 2.54 1.81
CA ILE A 55 -1.01 3.71 1.74
C ILE A 55 -2.42 3.25 1.47
N ILE A 56 -3.37 4.08 1.83
CA ILE A 56 -4.77 3.84 1.53
C ILE A 56 -5.19 4.83 0.46
N VAL A 57 -5.75 4.31 -0.63
CA VAL A 57 -6.28 5.14 -1.70
C VAL A 57 -7.79 4.97 -1.76
N LYS A 58 -8.47 6.05 -2.05
CA LYS A 58 -9.92 6.08 -2.15
C LYS A 58 -10.28 6.03 -3.62
N GLU A 59 -11.22 5.16 -3.94
CA GLU A 59 -11.77 5.10 -5.29
C GLU A 59 -12.55 6.38 -5.56
N VAL A 60 -12.25 7.01 -6.68
CA VAL A 60 -12.97 8.20 -7.14
C VAL A 60 -13.77 7.82 -8.36
N GLN A 61 -15.06 8.00 -8.28
CA GLN A 61 -15.96 7.75 -9.39
C GLN A 61 -16.35 9.05 -10.08
#